data_5453c3bd3aaf88406f90fff67a9ad8bc
#
_entry.id   5453c3bd3aaf88406f90fff67a9ad8bc
#
_cell.length_a   1.000
_cell.length_b   1.000
_cell.length_c   1.000
_cell.angle_alpha   90.00
_cell.angle_beta   90.00
_cell.angle_gamma   90.00
#
_symmetry.space_group_name_H-M   'P 1'
#
loop_
_entity.id
_entity.type
_entity.pdbx_description
1 polymer ?
#
loop_
_entity_poly.entity_id
_entity_poly.type
_entity_poly.pdbx_seq_one_letter_code
_entity_poly.pdbx_strand_id
1 'polypeptide(L)'
;MDKYGKLVSNTMLLSIGSFGSKLLVFFMVRFYTGYLTPADYGTADLITQTATLLIPLVTLGITESVFRFAVNVSSGSRRRVFSAGLYIITGGCMIMVMFAPLMAHVKTLGAYTAMIFCYVAASSYHSLCAQYVRALQKVRLYAVQGLINTMLVIVLNILFLAVFDMGIQGYVMSVIIADVAVTVILIFREKLWRHLVVRTGNILVKKMLLYSVPLIPTTMFWWIMSVSDRYMINYFIGAAANGIYAVAYKIPTILSILSGVFMEAWNISAISETQSGEYAHGRFFTKVWGSFISVMFISASFITAASPVLISLLADEEYYIAWQYMPELALAIVFTAFSSFMGSVYVVKKKSVLSFATSVAGAAVNIVLNLVLIPSPMGVWGAATATLVSCSVVFAIRAADVRKYISMDMHTGSIILSLLVAGVQIVLTLMIAESTPVYWLAQTVSFALMIFINRKTLRQGLEKFAELYGERKLRCKR
;
A
#
# COMPACT_ATOMS: atom_id res chain seq x y z
N MET A 1 -2.55 19.88 -27.43
CA MET A 1 -2.53 18.52 -26.86
C MET A 1 -3.96 18.07 -26.68
N ASP A 2 -4.31 16.96 -27.29
CA ASP A 2 -5.62 16.32 -27.17
C ASP A 2 -5.90 15.96 -25.71
N LYS A 3 -7.18 15.89 -25.31
CA LYS A 3 -7.60 15.54 -23.93
C LYS A 3 -6.94 14.26 -23.43
N TYR A 4 -6.77 13.27 -24.32
CA TYR A 4 -6.06 12.02 -24.05
C TYR A 4 -4.56 12.21 -23.78
N GLY A 5 -3.87 13.06 -24.52
CA GLY A 5 -2.46 13.35 -24.30
C GLY A 5 -2.19 14.04 -22.95
N LYS A 6 -3.09 14.95 -22.50
CA LYS A 6 -3.04 15.52 -21.15
C LYS A 6 -3.29 14.48 -20.05
N LEU A 7 -4.25 13.59 -20.26
CA LEU A 7 -4.56 12.52 -19.29
C LEU A 7 -3.34 11.59 -19.10
N VAL A 8 -2.79 11.08 -20.20
CA VAL A 8 -1.61 10.21 -20.19
C VAL A 8 -0.41 10.88 -19.54
N SER A 9 -0.12 12.15 -19.91
CA SER A 9 0.98 12.91 -19.31
C SER A 9 0.80 13.14 -17.80
N ASN A 10 -0.40 13.48 -17.37
CA ASN A 10 -0.69 13.66 -15.94
C ASN A 10 -0.62 12.34 -15.16
N THR A 11 -1.12 11.25 -15.72
CA THR A 11 -1.04 9.92 -15.09
C THR A 11 0.42 9.46 -14.98
N MET A 12 1.22 9.59 -16.04
CA MET A 12 2.65 9.29 -15.97
C MET A 12 3.38 10.12 -14.91
N LEU A 13 3.10 11.42 -14.83
CA LEU A 13 3.74 12.30 -13.85
C LEU A 13 3.38 11.91 -12.41
N LEU A 14 2.11 11.55 -12.16
CA LEU A 14 1.66 11.07 -10.86
C LEU A 14 2.27 9.70 -10.51
N SER A 15 2.32 8.78 -11.47
CA SER A 15 2.92 7.44 -11.28
C SER A 15 4.41 7.55 -11.01
N ILE A 16 5.16 8.34 -11.77
CA ILE A 16 6.60 8.54 -11.56
C ILE A 16 6.86 9.19 -10.20
N GLY A 17 6.09 10.22 -9.81
CA GLY A 17 6.22 10.86 -8.50
C GLY A 17 5.93 9.90 -7.34
N SER A 18 4.84 9.14 -7.42
CA SER A 18 4.45 8.16 -6.41
C SER A 18 5.43 6.98 -6.32
N PHE A 19 5.89 6.45 -7.46
CA PHE A 19 6.85 5.37 -7.53
C PHE A 19 8.24 5.80 -7.01
N GLY A 20 8.71 6.98 -7.44
CA GLY A 20 9.98 7.55 -6.99
C GLY A 20 10.02 7.75 -5.48
N SER A 21 8.97 8.30 -4.90
CA SER A 21 8.85 8.48 -3.44
C SER A 21 8.91 7.13 -2.69
N LYS A 22 8.21 6.10 -3.17
CA LYS A 22 8.21 4.77 -2.55
C LYS A 22 9.57 4.08 -2.64
N LEU A 23 10.27 4.22 -3.76
CA LEU A 23 11.63 3.70 -3.91
C LEU A 23 12.62 4.39 -2.97
N LEU A 24 12.55 5.71 -2.84
CA LEU A 24 13.40 6.45 -1.91
C LEU A 24 13.20 5.99 -0.46
N VAL A 25 11.95 5.84 -0.03
CA VAL A 25 11.63 5.32 1.33
C VAL A 25 12.12 3.88 1.49
N PHE A 26 12.07 3.05 0.43
CA PHE A 26 12.59 1.69 0.46
C PHE A 26 14.10 1.66 0.73
N PHE A 27 14.90 2.48 0.05
CA PHE A 27 16.35 2.56 0.28
C PHE A 27 16.71 3.12 1.67
N MET A 28 15.82 3.87 2.29
CA MET A 28 16.03 4.36 3.66
C MET A 28 15.96 3.26 4.73
N VAL A 29 15.51 2.05 4.40
CA VAL A 29 15.44 0.94 5.37
C VAL A 29 16.81 0.63 5.95
N ARG A 30 17.87 0.56 5.12
CA ARG A 30 19.25 0.34 5.57
C ARG A 30 19.71 1.41 6.55
N PHE A 31 19.35 2.66 6.27
CA PHE A 31 19.66 3.77 7.15
C PHE A 31 18.94 3.64 8.50
N TYR A 32 17.62 3.38 8.48
CA TYR A 32 16.84 3.24 9.72
C TYR A 32 17.32 2.09 10.60
N THR A 33 17.59 0.93 10.00
CA THR A 33 18.06 -0.25 10.74
C THR A 33 19.48 -0.10 11.29
N GLY A 34 20.30 0.78 10.73
CA GLY A 34 21.63 1.11 11.25
C GLY A 34 21.62 2.07 12.44
N TYR A 35 20.52 2.79 12.68
CA TYR A 35 20.41 3.76 13.79
C TYR A 35 19.35 3.41 14.82
N LEU A 36 18.41 2.52 14.52
CA LEU A 36 17.34 2.09 15.42
C LEU A 36 17.53 0.61 15.73
N THR A 37 17.41 0.24 16.99
CA THR A 37 17.33 -1.18 17.39
C THR A 37 16.03 -1.81 16.87
N PRO A 38 15.93 -3.14 16.77
CA PRO A 38 14.68 -3.80 16.40
C PRO A 38 13.47 -3.40 17.26
N ALA A 39 13.69 -3.15 18.56
CA ALA A 39 12.64 -2.70 19.48
C ALA A 39 12.19 -1.25 19.18
N ASP A 40 13.14 -0.36 18.89
CA ASP A 40 12.84 1.02 18.54
C ASP A 40 12.14 1.12 17.19
N TYR A 41 12.62 0.39 16.20
CA TYR A 41 11.98 0.35 14.87
C TYR A 41 10.58 -0.25 14.94
N GLY A 42 10.39 -1.31 15.72
CA GLY A 42 9.08 -1.92 15.96
C GLY A 42 8.09 -0.96 16.63
N THR A 43 8.57 -0.18 17.61
CA THR A 43 7.76 0.85 18.28
C THR A 43 7.44 2.01 17.34
N ALA A 44 8.41 2.49 16.56
CA ALA A 44 8.21 3.54 15.55
C ALA A 44 7.22 3.09 14.45
N ASP A 45 7.27 1.83 14.04
CA ASP A 45 6.30 1.24 13.11
C ASP A 45 4.89 1.27 13.70
N LEU A 46 4.69 0.83 14.96
CA LEU A 46 3.38 0.88 15.61
C LEU A 46 2.84 2.31 15.76
N ILE A 47 3.69 3.28 16.08
CA ILE A 47 3.30 4.71 16.12
C ILE A 47 2.77 5.15 14.76
N THR A 48 3.50 4.84 13.70
CA THR A 48 3.12 5.19 12.32
C THR A 48 1.82 4.50 11.91
N GLN A 49 1.67 3.21 12.22
CA GLN A 49 0.46 2.46 11.90
C GLN A 49 -0.75 2.97 12.70
N THR A 50 -0.56 3.32 13.97
CA THR A 50 -1.61 3.93 14.80
C THR A 50 -2.05 5.27 14.21
N ALA A 51 -1.12 6.14 13.83
CA ALA A 51 -1.44 7.39 13.18
C ALA A 51 -2.22 7.18 11.88
N THR A 52 -1.80 6.23 11.05
CA THR A 52 -2.47 5.88 9.78
C THR A 52 -3.92 5.39 10.00
N LEU A 53 -4.19 4.66 11.10
CA LEU A 53 -5.54 4.25 11.50
C LEU A 53 -6.38 5.45 11.97
N LEU A 54 -5.79 6.35 12.75
CA LEU A 54 -6.51 7.48 13.33
C LEU A 54 -6.85 8.57 12.31
N ILE A 55 -6.03 8.76 11.27
CA ILE A 55 -6.25 9.79 10.24
C ILE A 55 -7.66 9.70 9.63
N PRO A 56 -8.15 8.59 9.06
CA PRO A 56 -9.48 8.51 8.49
C PRO A 56 -10.59 8.69 9.54
N LEU A 57 -10.36 8.32 10.80
CA LEU A 57 -11.30 8.52 11.89
C LEU A 57 -11.41 10.01 12.28
N VAL A 58 -10.28 10.67 12.50
CA VAL A 58 -10.20 12.08 12.87
C VAL A 58 -10.69 12.98 11.74
N THR A 59 -10.37 12.65 10.51
CA THR A 59 -10.80 13.44 9.34
C THR A 59 -12.20 13.09 8.87
N LEU A 60 -12.85 12.06 9.40
CA LEU A 60 -14.10 11.48 8.86
C LEU A 60 -14.00 11.21 7.34
N GLY A 61 -12.81 10.87 6.84
CA GLY A 61 -12.53 10.65 5.43
C GLY A 61 -12.76 11.87 4.53
N ILE A 62 -12.88 13.08 5.11
CA ILE A 62 -13.29 14.31 4.41
C ILE A 62 -12.32 14.73 3.29
N THR A 63 -11.07 14.32 3.34
CA THR A 63 -10.06 14.61 2.32
C THR A 63 -10.46 14.10 0.94
N GLU A 64 -11.06 12.91 0.85
CA GLU A 64 -11.62 12.36 -0.40
C GLU A 64 -12.83 13.17 -0.90
N SER A 65 -13.69 13.61 0.02
CA SER A 65 -14.79 14.50 -0.31
C SER A 65 -14.31 15.85 -0.85
N VAL A 66 -13.27 16.43 -0.24
CA VAL A 66 -12.70 17.71 -0.70
C VAL A 66 -12.27 17.62 -2.15
N PHE A 67 -11.55 16.56 -2.53
CA PHE A 67 -11.18 16.36 -3.93
C PHE A 67 -12.44 16.27 -4.83
N ARG A 68 -13.38 15.39 -4.49
CA ARG A 68 -14.57 15.14 -5.31
C ARG A 68 -15.47 16.38 -5.49
N PHE A 69 -15.71 17.12 -4.40
CA PHE A 69 -16.64 18.25 -4.40
C PHE A 69 -16.02 19.59 -4.82
N ALA A 70 -14.67 19.70 -4.84
CA ALA A 70 -13.99 20.90 -5.30
C ALA A 70 -13.61 20.87 -6.79
N VAL A 71 -13.64 19.70 -7.44
CA VAL A 71 -13.36 19.58 -8.89
C VAL A 71 -14.52 20.14 -9.70
N ASN A 72 -14.21 20.92 -10.74
CA ASN A 72 -15.17 21.44 -11.74
C ASN A 72 -16.33 22.28 -11.19
N VAL A 73 -16.13 22.95 -10.05
CA VAL A 73 -17.12 23.87 -9.45
C VAL A 73 -16.61 25.31 -9.43
N SER A 74 -17.50 26.28 -9.20
CA SER A 74 -17.17 27.71 -9.11
C SER A 74 -16.18 28.00 -7.95
N SER A 75 -15.43 29.09 -8.04
CA SER A 75 -14.46 29.49 -7.03
C SER A 75 -15.08 29.68 -5.64
N GLY A 76 -16.29 30.22 -5.55
CA GLY A 76 -17.01 30.37 -4.29
C GLY A 76 -17.39 29.04 -3.66
N SER A 77 -17.81 28.05 -4.47
CA SER A 77 -18.11 26.70 -4.00
C SER A 77 -16.84 25.96 -3.54
N ARG A 78 -15.72 26.10 -4.26
CA ARG A 78 -14.42 25.53 -3.83
C ARG A 78 -13.97 26.03 -2.48
N ARG A 79 -14.09 27.34 -2.22
CA ARG A 79 -13.76 27.93 -0.92
C ARG A 79 -14.59 27.32 0.22
N ARG A 80 -15.90 27.15 0.00
CA ARG A 80 -16.78 26.50 0.98
C ARG A 80 -16.39 25.05 1.24
N VAL A 81 -16.03 24.29 0.20
CA VAL A 81 -15.56 22.90 0.33
C VAL A 81 -14.27 22.82 1.15
N PHE A 82 -13.29 23.68 0.84
CA PHE A 82 -12.02 23.72 1.60
C PHE A 82 -12.23 24.07 3.07
N SER A 83 -13.03 25.11 3.36
CA SER A 83 -13.33 25.53 4.73
C SER A 83 -14.12 24.46 5.50
N ALA A 84 -15.05 23.76 4.85
CA ALA A 84 -15.76 22.64 5.45
C ALA A 84 -14.80 21.50 5.84
N GLY A 85 -13.87 21.13 4.95
CA GLY A 85 -12.82 20.16 5.24
C GLY A 85 -11.96 20.57 6.43
N LEU A 86 -11.51 21.85 6.46
CA LEU A 86 -10.71 22.38 7.54
C LEU A 86 -11.44 22.32 8.89
N TYR A 87 -12.68 22.76 8.96
CA TYR A 87 -13.46 22.75 10.21
C TYR A 87 -13.72 21.33 10.71
N ILE A 88 -14.00 20.38 9.83
CA ILE A 88 -14.20 18.98 10.22
C ILE A 88 -12.90 18.37 10.77
N ILE A 89 -11.76 18.58 10.11
CA ILE A 89 -10.46 18.09 10.60
C ILE A 89 -10.12 18.74 11.94
N THR A 90 -10.30 20.06 12.08
CA THR A 90 -10.03 20.75 13.35
C THR A 90 -10.92 20.21 14.48
N GLY A 91 -12.22 20.03 14.22
CA GLY A 91 -13.14 19.42 15.17
C GLY A 91 -12.74 18.00 15.54
N GLY A 92 -12.36 17.17 14.56
CA GLY A 92 -11.87 15.82 14.80
C GLY A 92 -10.58 15.78 15.62
N CYS A 93 -9.63 16.70 15.36
CA CYS A 93 -8.42 16.83 16.18
C CYS A 93 -8.74 17.24 17.63
N MET A 94 -9.70 18.16 17.83
CA MET A 94 -10.14 18.55 19.19
C MET A 94 -10.77 17.35 19.91
N ILE A 95 -11.61 16.58 19.23
CA ILE A 95 -12.21 15.36 19.80
C ILE A 95 -11.11 14.34 20.11
N MET A 96 -10.13 14.14 19.22
CA MET A 96 -9.01 13.23 19.43
C MET A 96 -8.24 13.56 20.71
N VAL A 97 -8.01 14.85 21.00
CA VAL A 97 -7.31 15.28 22.23
C VAL A 97 -8.07 14.86 23.50
N MET A 98 -9.41 14.80 23.47
CA MET A 98 -10.21 14.32 24.61
C MET A 98 -9.95 12.83 24.92
N PHE A 99 -9.49 12.05 23.94
CA PHE A 99 -9.12 10.64 24.11
C PHE A 99 -7.65 10.44 24.55
N ALA A 100 -6.89 11.52 24.76
CA ALA A 100 -5.49 11.42 25.20
C ALA A 100 -5.28 10.59 26.49
N PRO A 101 -6.10 10.71 27.54
CA PRO A 101 -5.96 9.88 28.72
C PRO A 101 -6.11 8.38 28.44
N LEU A 102 -7.03 8.01 27.55
CA LEU A 102 -7.22 6.61 27.15
C LEU A 102 -6.01 6.07 26.41
N MET A 103 -5.47 6.82 25.46
CA MET A 103 -4.29 6.43 24.70
C MET A 103 -3.04 6.33 25.56
N ALA A 104 -2.89 7.20 26.58
CA ALA A 104 -1.76 7.17 27.50
C ALA A 104 -1.65 5.87 28.33
N HIS A 105 -2.73 5.12 28.48
CA HIS A 105 -2.73 3.82 29.18
C HIS A 105 -2.32 2.64 28.29
N VAL A 106 -2.13 2.84 27.00
CA VAL A 106 -1.67 1.76 26.10
C VAL A 106 -0.20 1.49 26.32
N LYS A 107 0.16 0.26 26.76
CA LYS A 107 1.51 -0.09 27.24
C LYS A 107 2.67 0.44 26.39
N THR A 108 2.70 0.14 25.11
CA THR A 108 3.84 0.52 24.23
C THR A 108 3.72 1.93 23.67
N LEU A 109 2.50 2.42 23.46
CA LEU A 109 2.22 3.66 22.74
C LEU A 109 1.94 4.86 23.66
N GLY A 110 1.62 4.61 24.93
CA GLY A 110 1.20 5.64 25.87
C GLY A 110 2.20 6.79 26.03
N ALA A 111 3.50 6.48 26.11
CA ALA A 111 4.56 7.46 26.18
C ALA A 111 4.64 8.36 24.93
N TYR A 112 4.14 7.91 23.79
CA TYR A 112 4.19 8.60 22.50
C TYR A 112 2.86 9.24 22.09
N THR A 113 1.86 9.29 23.00
CA THR A 113 0.51 9.81 22.71
C THR A 113 0.54 11.18 22.05
N ALA A 114 1.31 12.14 22.62
CA ALA A 114 1.42 13.48 22.07
C ALA A 114 2.01 13.47 20.64
N MET A 115 3.03 12.65 20.41
CA MET A 115 3.66 12.53 19.09
C MET A 115 2.69 11.92 18.05
N ILE A 116 1.94 10.89 18.44
CA ILE A 116 0.90 10.28 17.58
C ILE A 116 -0.14 11.33 17.20
N PHE A 117 -0.60 12.13 18.15
CA PHE A 117 -1.61 13.16 17.91
C PHE A 117 -1.08 14.30 17.03
N CYS A 118 0.16 14.74 17.25
CA CYS A 118 0.83 15.69 16.36
C CYS A 118 1.00 15.14 14.94
N TYR A 119 1.37 13.86 14.82
CA TYR A 119 1.47 13.19 13.53
C TYR A 119 0.12 13.18 12.80
N VAL A 120 -0.95 12.71 13.48
CA VAL A 120 -2.31 12.67 12.90
C VAL A 120 -2.76 14.06 12.46
N ALA A 121 -2.55 15.08 13.27
CA ALA A 121 -2.90 16.46 12.93
C ALA A 121 -2.10 16.96 11.72
N ALA A 122 -0.76 16.87 11.75
CA ALA A 122 0.12 17.32 10.68
C ALA A 122 -0.25 16.66 9.34
N SER A 123 -0.37 15.34 9.32
CA SER A 123 -0.69 14.56 8.11
C SER A 123 -2.13 14.81 7.62
N SER A 124 -3.07 15.06 8.51
CA SER A 124 -4.45 15.40 8.13
C SER A 124 -4.55 16.76 7.42
N TYR A 125 -3.88 17.79 7.95
CA TYR A 125 -3.83 19.11 7.31
C TYR A 125 -3.02 19.08 6.02
N HIS A 126 -1.90 18.35 5.97
CA HIS A 126 -1.14 18.14 4.76
C HIS A 126 -1.99 17.49 3.66
N SER A 127 -2.68 16.40 3.98
CA SER A 127 -3.57 15.68 3.06
C SER A 127 -4.70 16.58 2.55
N LEU A 128 -5.33 17.39 3.42
CA LEU A 128 -6.35 18.36 3.03
C LEU A 128 -5.83 19.35 1.99
N CYS A 129 -4.68 19.99 2.27
CA CYS A 129 -4.10 20.99 1.37
C CYS A 129 -3.67 20.35 0.04
N ALA A 130 -3.06 19.17 0.08
CA ALA A 130 -2.64 18.42 -1.10
C ALA A 130 -3.83 18.04 -2.00
N GLN A 131 -4.90 17.45 -1.43
CA GLN A 131 -6.10 17.07 -2.18
C GLN A 131 -6.84 18.29 -2.72
N TYR A 132 -6.84 19.40 -2.00
CA TYR A 132 -7.42 20.65 -2.51
C TYR A 132 -6.65 21.21 -3.69
N VAL A 133 -5.31 21.24 -3.62
CA VAL A 133 -4.43 21.65 -4.75
C VAL A 133 -4.64 20.75 -5.97
N ARG A 134 -4.81 19.45 -5.74
CA ARG A 134 -5.18 18.49 -6.80
C ARG A 134 -6.54 18.83 -7.42
N ALA A 135 -7.53 19.20 -6.61
CA ALA A 135 -8.85 19.63 -7.07
C ALA A 135 -8.82 20.95 -7.86
N LEU A 136 -7.84 21.82 -7.60
CA LEU A 136 -7.55 23.01 -8.40
C LEU A 136 -6.92 22.70 -9.77
N GLN A 137 -6.82 21.42 -10.14
CA GLN A 137 -6.20 20.94 -11.40
C GLN A 137 -4.68 21.24 -11.49
N LYS A 138 -4.01 21.53 -10.35
CA LYS A 138 -2.57 21.81 -10.30
C LYS A 138 -1.78 20.49 -10.10
N VAL A 139 -1.95 19.56 -11.03
CA VAL A 139 -1.40 18.19 -10.94
C VAL A 139 0.11 18.17 -10.75
N ARG A 140 0.84 19.07 -11.42
CA ARG A 140 2.30 19.19 -11.25
C ARG A 140 2.69 19.58 -9.84
N LEU A 141 2.00 20.56 -9.25
CA LEU A 141 2.27 20.97 -7.87
C LEU A 141 1.95 19.86 -6.88
N TYR A 142 0.85 19.11 -7.10
CA TYR A 142 0.50 17.95 -6.31
C TYR A 142 1.57 16.85 -6.38
N ALA A 143 2.15 16.56 -7.54
CA ALA A 143 3.23 15.59 -7.67
C ALA A 143 4.54 16.08 -7.03
N VAL A 144 4.92 17.33 -7.27
CA VAL A 144 6.17 17.94 -6.76
C VAL A 144 6.14 18.06 -5.23
N GLN A 145 5.00 18.44 -4.62
CA GLN A 145 4.90 18.54 -3.16
C GLN A 145 5.11 17.18 -2.48
N GLY A 146 4.63 16.08 -3.08
CA GLY A 146 4.86 14.74 -2.55
C GLY A 146 6.35 14.35 -2.59
N LEU A 147 7.07 14.70 -3.65
CA LEU A 147 8.51 14.50 -3.73
C LEU A 147 9.27 15.36 -2.71
N ILE A 148 8.89 16.64 -2.56
CA ILE A 148 9.49 17.55 -1.56
C ILE A 148 9.26 16.98 -0.16
N ASN A 149 8.05 16.50 0.14
CA ASN A 149 7.74 15.88 1.44
C ASN A 149 8.64 14.68 1.71
N THR A 150 8.76 13.76 0.75
CA THR A 150 9.64 12.59 0.89
C THR A 150 11.11 12.99 1.10
N MET A 151 11.61 13.97 0.34
CA MET A 151 12.98 14.47 0.50
C MET A 151 13.19 15.11 1.87
N LEU A 152 12.24 15.93 2.35
CA LEU A 152 12.31 16.52 3.69
C LEU A 152 12.31 15.44 4.77
N VAL A 153 11.45 14.42 4.67
CA VAL A 153 11.45 13.29 5.61
C VAL A 153 12.83 12.62 5.64
N ILE A 154 13.45 12.37 4.48
CA ILE A 154 14.79 11.75 4.39
C ILE A 154 15.84 12.64 5.05
N VAL A 155 15.91 13.91 4.67
CA VAL A 155 16.90 14.84 5.21
C VAL A 155 16.75 15.01 6.72
N LEU A 156 15.51 15.17 7.20
CA LEU A 156 15.23 15.30 8.63
C LEU A 156 15.54 14.00 9.40
N ASN A 157 15.26 12.82 8.81
CA ASN A 157 15.66 11.56 9.43
C ASN A 157 17.18 11.45 9.55
N ILE A 158 17.94 11.80 8.52
CA ILE A 158 19.40 11.81 8.59
C ILE A 158 19.86 12.76 9.70
N LEU A 159 19.30 13.96 9.77
CA LEU A 159 19.66 14.94 10.78
C LEU A 159 19.31 14.46 12.20
N PHE A 160 18.09 13.96 12.42
CA PHE A 160 17.64 13.60 13.76
C PHE A 160 18.19 12.26 14.25
N LEU A 161 18.41 11.29 13.38
CA LEU A 161 18.95 9.99 13.77
C LEU A 161 20.47 9.98 13.79
N ALA A 162 21.14 10.49 12.74
CA ALA A 162 22.59 10.38 12.61
C ALA A 162 23.36 11.53 13.30
N VAL A 163 22.77 12.75 13.41
CA VAL A 163 23.46 13.90 13.99
C VAL A 163 23.01 14.16 15.43
N PHE A 164 21.70 14.08 15.69
CA PHE A 164 21.15 14.38 17.01
C PHE A 164 20.85 13.15 17.87
N ASP A 165 20.97 11.94 17.32
CA ASP A 165 20.73 10.67 18.02
C ASP A 165 19.39 10.61 18.78
N MET A 166 18.32 11.10 18.13
CA MET A 166 17.00 11.23 18.76
C MET A 166 16.18 9.93 18.74
N GLY A 167 16.69 8.85 18.18
CA GLY A 167 16.00 7.55 18.15
C GLY A 167 14.58 7.60 17.59
N ILE A 168 13.62 6.93 18.26
CA ILE A 168 12.20 6.87 17.87
C ILE A 168 11.61 8.28 17.68
N GLN A 169 11.95 9.21 18.59
CA GLN A 169 11.42 10.56 18.53
C GLN A 169 11.86 11.27 17.24
N GLY A 170 13.14 11.14 16.86
CA GLY A 170 13.67 11.71 15.63
C GLY A 170 12.98 11.16 14.39
N TYR A 171 12.74 9.84 14.35
CA TYR A 171 12.04 9.18 13.25
C TYR A 171 10.61 9.74 13.06
N VAL A 172 9.84 9.85 14.15
CA VAL A 172 8.45 10.34 14.08
C VAL A 172 8.39 11.85 13.82
N MET A 173 9.27 12.64 14.48
CA MET A 173 9.32 14.10 14.29
C MET A 173 9.70 14.50 12.87
N SER A 174 10.53 13.71 12.17
CA SER A 174 10.88 13.99 10.79
C SER A 174 9.65 14.03 9.87
N VAL A 175 8.70 13.13 10.07
CA VAL A 175 7.45 13.09 9.31
C VAL A 175 6.56 14.27 9.69
N ILE A 176 6.40 14.54 10.99
CA ILE A 176 5.58 15.66 11.48
C ILE A 176 6.08 16.99 10.91
N ILE A 177 7.37 17.26 11.01
CA ILE A 177 7.96 18.52 10.54
C ILE A 177 7.89 18.64 9.03
N ALA A 178 8.13 17.54 8.28
CA ALA A 178 8.00 17.53 6.83
C ALA A 178 6.57 17.84 6.39
N ASP A 179 5.57 17.19 6.99
CA ASP A 179 4.15 17.42 6.68
C ASP A 179 3.72 18.87 6.99
N VAL A 180 4.16 19.41 8.14
CA VAL A 180 3.92 20.82 8.50
C VAL A 180 4.59 21.76 7.51
N ALA A 181 5.87 21.54 7.18
CA ALA A 181 6.62 22.40 6.27
C ALA A 181 5.99 22.44 4.87
N VAL A 182 5.62 21.27 4.32
CA VAL A 182 4.97 21.20 3.01
C VAL A 182 3.57 21.82 3.07
N THR A 183 2.82 21.64 4.15
CA THR A 183 1.53 22.30 4.36
C THR A 183 1.68 23.83 4.31
N VAL A 184 2.65 24.36 5.01
CA VAL A 184 2.99 25.79 5.02
C VAL A 184 3.35 26.29 3.62
N ILE A 185 4.22 25.54 2.90
CA ILE A 185 4.57 25.86 1.49
C ILE A 185 3.32 25.92 0.62
N LEU A 186 2.42 24.93 0.71
CA LEU A 186 1.18 24.92 -0.08
C LEU A 186 0.25 26.08 0.29
N ILE A 187 0.11 26.38 1.59
CA ILE A 187 -0.71 27.50 2.07
C ILE A 187 -0.20 28.81 1.48
N PHE A 188 1.11 29.10 1.58
CA PHE A 188 1.68 30.35 1.08
C PHE A 188 1.68 30.44 -0.45
N ARG A 189 2.07 29.37 -1.14
CA ARG A 189 2.14 29.35 -2.61
C ARG A 189 0.77 29.54 -3.27
N GLU A 190 -0.25 28.89 -2.73
CA GLU A 190 -1.62 28.94 -3.29
C GLU A 190 -2.50 29.98 -2.59
N LYS A 191 -1.95 30.73 -1.62
CA LYS A 191 -2.68 31.72 -0.82
C LYS A 191 -3.97 31.14 -0.22
N LEU A 192 -3.89 29.90 0.33
CA LEU A 192 -5.07 29.16 0.79
C LEU A 192 -5.83 29.88 1.90
N TRP A 193 -5.19 30.77 2.67
CA TRP A 193 -5.88 31.62 3.64
C TRP A 193 -6.97 32.52 3.00
N ARG A 194 -6.84 32.88 1.71
CA ARG A 194 -7.86 33.63 0.96
C ARG A 194 -9.06 32.77 0.56
N HIS A 195 -8.94 31.45 0.73
CA HIS A 195 -10.00 30.50 0.44
C HIS A 195 -10.84 30.15 1.68
N LEU A 196 -10.49 30.71 2.84
CA LEU A 196 -11.26 30.50 4.07
C LEU A 196 -12.57 31.29 4.02
N VAL A 197 -13.67 30.61 4.40
CA VAL A 197 -15.02 31.19 4.47
C VAL A 197 -15.68 30.69 5.77
N VAL A 198 -16.23 31.60 6.56
CA VAL A 198 -16.86 31.24 7.84
C VAL A 198 -18.14 30.41 7.63
N ARG A 199 -18.96 30.74 6.62
CA ARG A 199 -20.21 30.04 6.34
C ARG A 199 -20.05 29.04 5.21
N THR A 200 -19.93 27.76 5.55
CA THR A 200 -19.74 26.66 4.58
C THR A 200 -21.06 26.15 4.00
N GLY A 201 -22.17 26.29 4.73
CA GLY A 201 -23.50 25.77 4.36
C GLY A 201 -23.72 24.32 4.82
N ASN A 202 -24.67 24.11 5.71
CA ASN A 202 -24.96 22.80 6.33
C ASN A 202 -25.30 21.71 5.31
N ILE A 203 -25.97 22.06 4.20
CA ILE A 203 -26.33 21.12 3.14
C ILE A 203 -25.07 20.58 2.46
N LEU A 204 -24.07 21.42 2.22
CA LEU A 204 -22.79 21.00 1.60
C LEU A 204 -22.03 20.07 2.54
N VAL A 205 -21.88 20.46 3.81
CA VAL A 205 -21.21 19.64 4.83
C VAL A 205 -21.87 18.26 4.95
N LYS A 206 -23.22 18.22 5.04
CA LYS A 206 -23.98 16.97 5.09
C LYS A 206 -23.72 16.09 3.86
N LYS A 207 -23.72 16.66 2.65
CA LYS A 207 -23.42 15.91 1.42
C LYS A 207 -21.99 15.36 1.40
N MET A 208 -21.02 16.14 1.87
CA MET A 208 -19.63 15.72 1.95
C MET A 208 -19.44 14.57 2.95
N LEU A 209 -20.07 14.66 4.14
CA LEU A 209 -20.02 13.59 5.16
C LEU A 209 -20.75 12.33 4.72
N LEU A 210 -21.94 12.45 4.10
CA LEU A 210 -22.66 11.29 3.55
C LEU A 210 -21.88 10.54 2.48
N TYR A 211 -20.94 11.21 1.82
CA TYR A 211 -20.03 10.56 0.86
C TYR A 211 -18.82 9.93 1.55
N SER A 212 -18.18 10.63 2.50
CA SER A 212 -16.90 10.17 3.07
C SER A 212 -17.05 9.15 4.20
N VAL A 213 -18.02 9.32 5.10
CA VAL A 213 -18.20 8.44 6.27
C VAL A 213 -18.38 6.97 5.87
N PRO A 214 -19.19 6.62 4.84
CA PRO A 214 -19.30 5.22 4.40
C PRO A 214 -18.01 4.61 3.84
N LEU A 215 -17.00 5.41 3.51
CA LEU A 215 -15.70 4.90 3.04
C LEU A 215 -14.79 4.47 4.20
N ILE A 216 -15.00 5.01 5.41
CA ILE A 216 -14.16 4.74 6.58
C ILE A 216 -14.12 3.25 6.93
N PRO A 217 -15.24 2.51 7.05
CA PRO A 217 -15.19 1.08 7.32
C PRO A 217 -14.33 0.31 6.32
N THR A 218 -14.39 0.65 5.04
CA THR A 218 -13.58 -0.01 4.01
C THR A 218 -12.08 0.20 4.25
N THR A 219 -11.66 1.42 4.55
CA THR A 219 -10.25 1.72 4.86
C THR A 219 -9.80 1.06 6.15
N MET A 220 -10.64 1.01 7.18
CA MET A 220 -10.37 0.32 8.44
C MET A 220 -10.18 -1.19 8.26
N PHE A 221 -11.03 -1.86 7.48
CA PHE A 221 -10.88 -3.29 7.22
C PHE A 221 -9.59 -3.61 6.45
N TRP A 222 -9.24 -2.78 5.47
CA TRP A 222 -7.95 -2.89 4.79
C TRP A 222 -6.77 -2.71 5.74
N TRP A 223 -6.86 -1.75 6.65
CA TRP A 223 -5.83 -1.53 7.66
C TRP A 223 -5.72 -2.73 8.61
N ILE A 224 -6.85 -3.25 9.10
CA ILE A 224 -6.88 -4.44 9.96
C ILE A 224 -6.18 -5.62 9.27
N MET A 225 -6.53 -5.92 8.03
CA MET A 225 -5.90 -7.02 7.27
C MET A 225 -4.38 -6.86 7.09
N SER A 226 -3.90 -5.62 7.07
CA SER A 226 -2.49 -5.33 6.72
C SER A 226 -1.59 -5.09 7.94
N VAL A 227 -2.18 -4.86 9.12
CA VAL A 227 -1.44 -4.30 10.26
C VAL A 227 -1.78 -4.97 11.60
N SER A 228 -2.92 -5.67 11.73
CA SER A 228 -3.33 -6.29 13.00
C SER A 228 -2.29 -7.27 13.55
N ASP A 229 -1.61 -7.99 12.68
CA ASP A 229 -0.52 -8.90 12.99
C ASP A 229 0.62 -8.22 13.79
N ARG A 230 0.97 -6.98 13.45
CA ARG A 230 2.03 -6.21 14.13
C ARG A 230 1.68 -5.88 15.57
N TYR A 231 0.42 -5.52 15.84
CA TYR A 231 -0.05 -5.29 17.22
C TYR A 231 -0.06 -6.58 18.02
N MET A 232 -0.47 -7.68 17.40
CA MET A 232 -0.49 -8.99 18.06
C MET A 232 0.93 -9.51 18.31
N ILE A 233 1.87 -9.37 17.36
CA ILE A 233 3.28 -9.70 17.58
C ILE A 233 3.84 -8.86 18.74
N ASN A 234 3.60 -7.54 18.74
CA ASN A 234 4.08 -6.69 19.84
C ASN A 234 3.47 -7.08 21.19
N TYR A 235 2.19 -7.46 21.22
CA TYR A 235 1.51 -7.84 22.46
C TYR A 235 1.98 -9.18 23.01
N PHE A 236 2.11 -10.21 22.18
CA PHE A 236 2.43 -11.59 22.60
C PHE A 236 3.93 -11.86 22.69
N ILE A 237 4.76 -11.20 21.88
CA ILE A 237 6.19 -11.49 21.77
C ILE A 237 7.02 -10.27 22.18
N GLY A 238 6.70 -9.08 21.65
CA GLY A 238 7.40 -7.85 21.99
C GLY A 238 7.77 -6.98 20.78
N ALA A 239 8.23 -5.75 21.08
CA ALA A 239 8.53 -4.72 20.09
C ALA A 239 9.66 -5.13 19.14
N ALA A 240 10.70 -5.82 19.62
CA ALA A 240 11.80 -6.28 18.78
C ALA A 240 11.33 -7.26 17.68
N ALA A 241 10.47 -8.20 18.03
CA ALA A 241 9.88 -9.14 17.06
C ALA A 241 9.03 -8.39 16.00
N ASN A 242 8.27 -7.36 16.43
CA ASN A 242 7.53 -6.51 15.49
C ASN A 242 8.49 -5.73 14.56
N GLY A 243 9.60 -5.22 15.07
CA GLY A 243 10.60 -4.51 14.26
C GLY A 243 11.19 -5.41 13.16
N ILE A 244 11.58 -6.63 13.51
CA ILE A 244 12.08 -7.64 12.57
C ILE A 244 11.00 -7.97 11.52
N TYR A 245 9.75 -8.20 11.95
CA TYR A 245 8.63 -8.47 11.04
C TYR A 245 8.32 -7.28 10.12
N ALA A 246 8.38 -6.06 10.64
CA ALA A 246 8.17 -4.85 9.86
C ALA A 246 9.23 -4.68 8.76
N VAL A 247 10.51 -5.02 9.04
CA VAL A 247 11.59 -5.04 8.05
C VAL A 247 11.37 -6.15 7.03
N ALA A 248 11.00 -7.37 7.48
CA ALA A 248 10.69 -8.49 6.60
C ALA A 248 9.60 -8.15 5.57
N TYR A 249 8.64 -7.33 5.93
CA TYR A 249 7.55 -6.89 5.05
C TYR A 249 7.99 -5.89 3.97
N LYS A 250 9.09 -5.14 4.20
CA LYS A 250 9.52 -4.06 3.27
C LYS A 250 9.87 -4.56 1.87
N ILE A 251 10.64 -5.64 1.76
CA ILE A 251 11.08 -6.15 0.46
C ILE A 251 9.90 -6.74 -0.33
N PRO A 252 9.04 -7.62 0.23
CA PRO A 252 7.83 -8.07 -0.44
C PRO A 252 6.89 -6.94 -0.90
N THR A 253 6.89 -5.78 -0.21
CA THR A 253 6.08 -4.62 -0.61
C THR A 253 6.40 -4.10 -2.02
N ILE A 254 7.59 -4.39 -2.57
CA ILE A 254 7.93 -4.10 -3.97
C ILE A 254 6.92 -4.76 -4.93
N LEU A 255 6.46 -5.98 -4.61
CA LEU A 255 5.41 -6.65 -5.39
C LEU A 255 4.08 -5.88 -5.36
N SER A 256 3.75 -5.27 -4.22
CA SER A 256 2.56 -4.39 -4.13
C SER A 256 2.69 -3.15 -5.01
N ILE A 257 3.89 -2.57 -5.10
CA ILE A 257 4.15 -1.42 -5.95
C ILE A 257 4.02 -1.83 -7.43
N LEU A 258 4.62 -2.96 -7.81
CA LEU A 258 4.53 -3.51 -9.16
C LEU A 258 3.08 -3.81 -9.56
N SER A 259 2.35 -4.50 -8.67
CA SER A 259 0.92 -4.78 -8.84
C SER A 259 0.09 -3.51 -8.93
N GLY A 260 0.37 -2.49 -8.10
CA GLY A 260 -0.36 -1.22 -8.10
C GLY A 260 -0.24 -0.47 -9.44
N VAL A 261 0.98 -0.35 -9.97
CA VAL A 261 1.21 0.27 -11.31
C VAL A 261 0.46 -0.49 -12.39
N PHE A 262 0.50 -1.82 -12.36
CA PHE A 262 -0.26 -2.64 -13.28
C PHE A 262 -1.77 -2.41 -13.14
N MET A 263 -2.30 -2.40 -11.92
CA MET A 263 -3.73 -2.24 -11.65
C MET A 263 -4.28 -0.86 -12.05
N GLU A 264 -3.49 0.21 -11.94
CA GLU A 264 -3.88 1.53 -12.45
C GLU A 264 -4.13 1.51 -13.96
N ALA A 265 -3.21 0.92 -14.73
CA ALA A 265 -3.37 0.75 -16.18
C ALA A 265 -4.49 -0.22 -16.54
N TRP A 266 -4.61 -1.31 -15.78
CA TRP A 266 -5.62 -2.34 -15.96
C TRP A 266 -7.04 -1.81 -15.76
N ASN A 267 -7.31 -1.09 -14.68
CA ASN A 267 -8.65 -0.58 -14.36
C ASN A 267 -9.21 0.33 -15.48
N ILE A 268 -8.35 1.13 -16.11
CA ILE A 268 -8.75 1.96 -17.25
C ILE A 268 -9.13 1.07 -18.45
N SER A 269 -8.32 0.07 -18.75
CA SER A 269 -8.52 -0.84 -19.87
C SER A 269 -9.76 -1.75 -19.67
N ALA A 270 -9.94 -2.26 -18.45
CA ALA A 270 -11.07 -3.13 -18.09
C ALA A 270 -12.43 -2.43 -18.25
N ILE A 271 -12.51 -1.13 -17.94
CA ILE A 271 -13.72 -0.33 -18.10
C ILE A 271 -13.98 -0.01 -19.59
N SER A 272 -12.95 0.33 -20.36
CA SER A 272 -13.11 0.68 -21.79
C SER A 272 -13.53 -0.51 -22.64
N GLU A 273 -13.04 -1.70 -22.33
CA GLU A 273 -13.30 -2.93 -23.08
C GLU A 273 -14.73 -3.50 -22.87
N THR A 274 -15.47 -3.00 -21.88
CA THR A 274 -16.89 -3.38 -21.64
C THR A 274 -17.80 -3.12 -22.85
N GLN A 275 -17.38 -2.31 -23.81
CA GLN A 275 -18.15 -1.98 -25.03
C GLN A 275 -17.94 -2.99 -26.16
N SER A 276 -16.98 -3.94 -26.06
CA SER A 276 -16.54 -4.80 -27.16
C SER A 276 -17.29 -6.15 -27.28
N GLY A 277 -18.30 -6.39 -26.42
CA GLY A 277 -19.04 -7.65 -26.37
C GLY A 277 -18.47 -8.66 -25.37
N GLU A 278 -19.33 -9.48 -24.79
CA GLU A 278 -19.02 -10.33 -23.61
C GLU A 278 -17.93 -11.38 -23.87
N TYR A 279 -17.89 -11.98 -25.07
CA TYR A 279 -16.90 -12.98 -25.43
C TYR A 279 -15.50 -12.40 -25.70
N ALA A 280 -15.42 -11.25 -26.34
CA ALA A 280 -14.16 -10.54 -26.56
C ALA A 280 -13.57 -10.08 -25.23
N HIS A 281 -14.43 -9.61 -24.32
CA HIS A 281 -14.11 -9.19 -22.97
C HIS A 281 -13.49 -10.35 -22.15
N GLY A 282 -14.10 -11.54 -22.13
CA GLY A 282 -13.56 -12.71 -21.43
C GLY A 282 -12.17 -13.15 -21.92
N ARG A 283 -11.94 -13.18 -23.24
CA ARG A 283 -10.62 -13.52 -23.82
C ARG A 283 -9.55 -12.49 -23.47
N PHE A 284 -9.91 -11.21 -23.46
CA PHE A 284 -8.99 -10.14 -23.04
C PHE A 284 -8.57 -10.30 -21.57
N PHE A 285 -9.55 -10.52 -20.67
CA PHE A 285 -9.28 -10.78 -19.25
C PHE A 285 -8.40 -12.02 -19.06
N THR A 286 -8.68 -13.13 -19.73
CA THR A 286 -7.87 -14.37 -19.68
C THR A 286 -6.40 -14.10 -20.02
N LYS A 287 -6.16 -13.38 -21.11
CA LYS A 287 -4.80 -13.14 -21.61
C LYS A 287 -3.99 -12.24 -20.65
N VAL A 288 -4.61 -11.18 -20.16
CA VAL A 288 -3.97 -10.24 -19.21
C VAL A 288 -3.75 -10.94 -17.87
N TRP A 289 -4.73 -11.72 -17.39
CA TRP A 289 -4.63 -12.51 -16.18
C TRP A 289 -3.47 -13.49 -16.21
N GLY A 290 -3.30 -14.26 -17.28
CA GLY A 290 -2.18 -15.19 -17.42
C GLY A 290 -0.81 -14.51 -17.34
N SER A 291 -0.66 -13.35 -18.00
CA SER A 291 0.58 -12.59 -17.92
C SER A 291 0.83 -12.04 -16.51
N PHE A 292 -0.21 -11.57 -15.82
CA PHE A 292 -0.12 -11.05 -14.47
C PHE A 292 0.27 -12.13 -13.46
N ILE A 293 -0.34 -13.32 -13.53
CA ILE A 293 0.05 -14.50 -12.74
C ILE A 293 1.55 -14.77 -12.88
N SER A 294 2.02 -14.86 -14.13
CA SER A 294 3.41 -15.21 -14.44
C SER A 294 4.38 -14.20 -13.84
N VAL A 295 4.14 -12.90 -14.03
CA VAL A 295 5.00 -11.85 -13.48
C VAL A 295 5.03 -11.91 -11.95
N MET A 296 3.88 -12.05 -11.30
CA MET A 296 3.80 -12.05 -9.85
C MET A 296 4.49 -13.26 -9.22
N PHE A 297 4.29 -14.48 -9.75
CA PHE A 297 4.94 -15.68 -9.22
C PHE A 297 6.46 -15.69 -9.47
N ILE A 298 6.92 -15.27 -10.66
CA ILE A 298 8.35 -15.17 -10.95
C ILE A 298 9.02 -14.15 -10.03
N SER A 299 8.39 -12.99 -9.82
CA SER A 299 8.93 -11.96 -8.94
C SER A 299 8.95 -12.42 -7.47
N ALA A 300 7.91 -13.11 -6.99
CA ALA A 300 7.88 -13.67 -5.64
C ALA A 300 8.94 -14.76 -5.46
N SER A 301 9.10 -15.67 -6.43
CA SER A 301 10.14 -16.71 -6.42
C SER A 301 11.55 -16.10 -6.41
N PHE A 302 11.78 -15.01 -7.15
CA PHE A 302 13.03 -14.27 -7.11
C PHE A 302 13.30 -13.69 -5.72
N ILE A 303 12.30 -13.03 -5.10
CA ILE A 303 12.43 -12.48 -3.74
C ILE A 303 12.72 -13.59 -2.73
N THR A 304 12.06 -14.75 -2.86
CA THR A 304 12.31 -15.92 -2.00
C THR A 304 13.74 -16.43 -2.17
N ALA A 305 14.20 -16.61 -3.40
CA ALA A 305 15.56 -17.09 -3.68
C ALA A 305 16.63 -16.13 -3.18
N ALA A 306 16.41 -14.83 -3.32
CA ALA A 306 17.35 -13.79 -2.98
C ALA A 306 17.19 -13.24 -1.54
N SER A 307 16.23 -13.75 -0.74
CA SER A 307 15.87 -13.16 0.55
C SER A 307 17.05 -12.93 1.51
N PRO A 308 18.03 -13.86 1.70
CA PRO A 308 19.18 -13.59 2.58
C PRO A 308 20.04 -12.44 2.07
N VAL A 309 20.31 -12.40 0.76
CA VAL A 309 21.11 -11.32 0.14
C VAL A 309 20.37 -9.99 0.20
N LEU A 310 19.07 -10.00 -0.07
CA LEU A 310 18.29 -8.78 -0.06
C LEU A 310 18.23 -8.16 1.34
N ILE A 311 18.10 -8.95 2.40
CA ILE A 311 18.13 -8.45 3.77
C ILE A 311 19.53 -7.97 4.14
N SER A 312 20.57 -8.69 3.84
CA SER A 312 21.95 -8.26 4.18
C SER A 312 22.33 -6.92 3.51
N LEU A 313 21.76 -6.62 2.34
CA LEU A 313 21.94 -5.34 1.66
C LEU A 313 21.09 -4.21 2.24
N LEU A 314 19.86 -4.54 2.70
CA LEU A 314 18.83 -3.54 3.03
C LEU A 314 18.63 -3.34 4.53
N ALA A 315 19.17 -4.19 5.39
CA ALA A 315 19.03 -4.08 6.83
C ALA A 315 20.37 -4.35 7.55
N ASP A 316 20.44 -3.95 8.81
CA ASP A 316 21.58 -4.24 9.67
C ASP A 316 21.55 -5.68 10.18
N GLU A 317 22.69 -6.17 10.74
CA GLU A 317 22.84 -7.56 11.18
C GLU A 317 21.79 -7.97 12.23
N GLU A 318 21.39 -7.07 13.11
CA GLU A 318 20.36 -7.34 14.14
C GLU A 318 19.01 -7.72 13.54
N TYR A 319 18.73 -7.33 12.28
CA TYR A 319 17.50 -7.65 11.57
C TYR A 319 17.65 -8.82 10.61
N TYR A 320 18.83 -9.43 10.54
CA TYR A 320 19.11 -10.43 9.50
C TYR A 320 18.08 -11.56 9.46
N ILE A 321 17.61 -12.04 10.62
CA ILE A 321 16.61 -13.11 10.71
C ILE A 321 15.30 -12.79 9.93
N ALA A 322 15.04 -11.54 9.59
CA ALA A 322 13.87 -11.11 8.84
C ALA A 322 13.74 -11.82 7.47
N TRP A 323 14.86 -12.26 6.87
CA TRP A 323 14.85 -12.97 5.59
C TRP A 323 13.98 -14.22 5.61
N GLN A 324 13.87 -14.89 6.76
CA GLN A 324 13.11 -16.12 6.92
C GLN A 324 11.60 -15.90 6.72
N TYR A 325 11.06 -14.75 7.10
CA TYR A 325 9.62 -14.43 6.99
C TYR A 325 9.23 -13.92 5.61
N MET A 326 10.20 -13.45 4.81
CA MET A 326 9.96 -12.85 3.50
C MET A 326 9.28 -13.76 2.48
N PRO A 327 9.60 -15.07 2.37
CA PRO A 327 8.98 -15.96 1.39
C PRO A 327 7.47 -16.05 1.52
N GLU A 328 6.96 -16.27 2.74
CA GLU A 328 5.53 -16.34 3.00
C GLU A 328 4.84 -15.00 2.77
N LEU A 329 5.46 -13.90 3.19
CA LEU A 329 4.93 -12.55 2.97
C LEU A 329 4.91 -12.17 1.48
N ALA A 330 5.92 -12.57 0.70
CA ALA A 330 5.93 -12.38 -0.76
C ALA A 330 4.76 -13.11 -1.42
N LEU A 331 4.52 -14.36 -1.02
CA LEU A 331 3.40 -15.15 -1.54
C LEU A 331 2.04 -14.57 -1.10
N ALA A 332 1.92 -14.06 0.13
CA ALA A 332 0.72 -13.36 0.61
C ALA A 332 0.41 -12.12 -0.25
N ILE A 333 1.43 -11.36 -0.64
CA ILE A 333 1.25 -10.20 -1.53
C ILE A 333 0.85 -10.63 -2.95
N VAL A 334 1.33 -11.76 -3.45
CA VAL A 334 0.84 -12.34 -4.72
C VAL A 334 -0.67 -12.59 -4.66
N PHE A 335 -1.16 -13.22 -3.60
CA PHE A 335 -2.60 -13.43 -3.44
C PHE A 335 -3.40 -12.14 -3.25
N THR A 336 -2.82 -11.14 -2.58
CA THR A 336 -3.42 -9.80 -2.48
C THR A 336 -3.55 -9.14 -3.84
N ALA A 337 -2.52 -9.25 -4.69
CA ALA A 337 -2.55 -8.75 -6.06
C ALA A 337 -3.59 -9.48 -6.91
N PHE A 338 -3.68 -10.80 -6.80
CA PHE A 338 -4.69 -11.62 -7.46
C PHE A 338 -6.11 -11.25 -7.01
N SER A 339 -6.30 -11.05 -5.71
CA SER A 339 -7.56 -10.59 -5.15
C SER A 339 -7.97 -9.21 -5.68
N SER A 340 -7.00 -8.32 -5.87
CA SER A 340 -7.23 -6.99 -6.43
C SER A 340 -7.62 -7.06 -7.90
N PHE A 341 -6.99 -7.95 -8.69
CA PHE A 341 -7.35 -8.19 -10.08
C PHE A 341 -8.80 -8.73 -10.20
N MET A 342 -9.17 -9.73 -9.39
CA MET A 342 -10.55 -10.22 -9.34
C MET A 342 -11.54 -9.14 -8.88
N GLY A 343 -11.10 -8.28 -7.94
CA GLY A 343 -11.88 -7.15 -7.47
C GLY A 343 -12.23 -6.12 -8.56
N SER A 344 -11.40 -5.99 -9.61
CA SER A 344 -11.70 -5.11 -10.75
C SER A 344 -12.99 -5.53 -11.49
N VAL A 345 -13.31 -6.82 -11.50
CA VAL A 345 -14.57 -7.33 -12.06
C VAL A 345 -15.79 -6.81 -11.30
N TYR A 346 -15.69 -6.74 -9.98
CA TYR A 346 -16.75 -6.15 -9.15
C TYR A 346 -16.95 -4.65 -9.42
N VAL A 347 -15.86 -3.92 -9.71
CA VAL A 347 -15.93 -2.51 -10.11
C VAL A 347 -16.66 -2.39 -11.45
N VAL A 348 -16.28 -3.19 -12.45
CA VAL A 348 -16.91 -3.21 -13.78
C VAL A 348 -18.41 -3.56 -13.69
N LYS A 349 -18.76 -4.56 -12.88
CA LYS A 349 -20.16 -5.01 -12.69
C LYS A 349 -20.91 -4.23 -11.60
N LYS A 350 -20.30 -3.18 -11.01
CA LYS A 350 -20.88 -2.32 -9.94
C LYS A 350 -21.34 -3.11 -8.70
N LYS A 351 -20.59 -4.15 -8.32
CA LYS A 351 -20.87 -5.04 -7.18
C LYS A 351 -19.95 -4.75 -5.98
N SER A 352 -19.83 -3.50 -5.55
CA SER A 352 -18.93 -3.06 -4.48
C SER A 352 -19.17 -3.76 -3.13
N VAL A 353 -20.41 -4.16 -2.84
CA VAL A 353 -20.76 -4.89 -1.61
C VAL A 353 -20.03 -6.23 -1.52
N LEU A 354 -19.84 -6.95 -2.64
CA LEU A 354 -19.11 -8.21 -2.66
C LEU A 354 -17.61 -8.01 -2.40
N SER A 355 -17.03 -6.93 -2.93
CA SER A 355 -15.64 -6.56 -2.63
C SER A 355 -15.45 -6.32 -1.14
N PHE A 356 -16.38 -5.61 -0.50
CA PHE A 356 -16.38 -5.36 0.94
C PHE A 356 -16.52 -6.67 1.74
N ALA A 357 -17.55 -7.47 1.46
CA ALA A 357 -17.82 -8.72 2.18
C ALA A 357 -16.63 -9.70 2.14
N THR A 358 -15.98 -9.83 0.98
CA THR A 358 -14.79 -10.70 0.85
C THR A 358 -13.59 -10.18 1.65
N SER A 359 -13.42 -8.86 1.76
CA SER A 359 -12.36 -8.25 2.59
C SER A 359 -12.64 -8.46 4.08
N VAL A 360 -13.90 -8.35 4.51
CA VAL A 360 -14.30 -8.64 5.91
C VAL A 360 -14.02 -10.11 6.26
N ALA A 361 -14.36 -11.04 5.37
CA ALA A 361 -14.06 -12.46 5.57
C ALA A 361 -12.54 -12.71 5.72
N GLY A 362 -11.72 -12.09 4.87
CA GLY A 362 -10.27 -12.18 4.99
C GLY A 362 -9.73 -11.62 6.30
N ALA A 363 -10.23 -10.44 6.74
CA ALA A 363 -9.84 -9.85 8.01
C ALA A 363 -10.22 -10.74 9.20
N ALA A 364 -11.40 -11.35 9.19
CA ALA A 364 -11.84 -12.27 10.23
C ALA A 364 -10.92 -13.50 10.30
N VAL A 365 -10.60 -14.11 9.15
CA VAL A 365 -9.67 -15.25 9.10
C VAL A 365 -8.28 -14.84 9.59
N ASN A 366 -7.77 -13.68 9.19
CA ASN A 366 -6.47 -13.18 9.62
C ASN A 366 -6.41 -12.98 11.15
N ILE A 367 -7.41 -12.32 11.74
CA ILE A 367 -7.47 -12.10 13.19
C ILE A 367 -7.52 -13.42 13.95
N VAL A 368 -8.40 -14.34 13.54
CA VAL A 368 -8.54 -15.65 14.22
C VAL A 368 -7.24 -16.44 14.15
N LEU A 369 -6.61 -16.51 12.97
CA LEU A 369 -5.36 -17.23 12.81
C LEU A 369 -4.22 -16.58 13.60
N ASN A 370 -4.11 -15.26 13.61
CA ASN A 370 -3.11 -14.54 14.39
C ASN A 370 -3.26 -14.82 15.90
N LEU A 371 -4.49 -14.81 16.42
CA LEU A 371 -4.78 -15.13 17.84
C LEU A 371 -4.39 -16.55 18.23
N VAL A 372 -4.42 -17.50 17.30
CA VAL A 372 -4.07 -18.90 17.53
C VAL A 372 -2.59 -19.17 17.27
N LEU A 373 -2.05 -18.65 16.17
CA LEU A 373 -0.72 -19.02 15.70
C LEU A 373 0.41 -18.19 16.35
N ILE A 374 0.19 -16.90 16.64
CA ILE A 374 1.24 -16.07 17.26
C ILE A 374 1.59 -16.52 18.70
N PRO A 375 0.63 -16.85 19.57
CA PRO A 375 0.94 -17.39 20.91
C PRO A 375 1.50 -18.81 20.89
N SER A 376 1.37 -19.54 19.77
CA SER A 376 1.92 -20.89 19.62
C SER A 376 3.45 -20.86 19.43
N PRO A 377 4.13 -22.03 19.40
CA PRO A 377 5.56 -22.11 19.09
C PRO A 377 5.96 -21.48 17.72
N MET A 378 5.00 -21.20 16.85
CA MET A 378 5.25 -20.54 15.58
C MET A 378 5.65 -19.06 15.74
N GLY A 379 5.20 -18.37 16.78
CA GLY A 379 5.58 -16.99 17.04
C GLY A 379 5.35 -16.06 15.83
N VAL A 380 6.40 -15.37 15.37
CA VAL A 380 6.37 -14.47 14.22
C VAL A 380 6.01 -15.19 12.91
N TRP A 381 6.41 -16.46 12.76
CA TRP A 381 5.99 -17.32 11.65
C TRP A 381 4.47 -17.45 11.59
N GLY A 382 3.82 -17.57 12.76
CA GLY A 382 2.37 -17.64 12.84
C GLY A 382 1.69 -16.44 12.21
N ALA A 383 2.25 -15.24 12.35
CA ALA A 383 1.74 -14.02 11.71
C ALA A 383 1.89 -14.05 10.18
N ALA A 384 3.06 -14.47 9.67
CA ALA A 384 3.29 -14.58 8.23
C ALA A 384 2.35 -15.61 7.59
N THR A 385 2.21 -16.79 8.22
CA THR A 385 1.28 -17.84 7.80
C THR A 385 -0.18 -17.39 7.86
N ALA A 386 -0.61 -16.69 8.93
CA ALA A 386 -1.96 -16.17 9.05
C ALA A 386 -2.28 -15.17 7.91
N THR A 387 -1.33 -14.33 7.57
CA THR A 387 -1.45 -13.38 6.47
C THR A 387 -1.53 -14.10 5.13
N LEU A 388 -0.66 -15.08 4.88
CA LEU A 388 -0.69 -15.89 3.66
C LEU A 388 -2.02 -16.62 3.49
N VAL A 389 -2.50 -17.29 4.53
CA VAL A 389 -3.77 -18.06 4.49
C VAL A 389 -4.96 -17.12 4.28
N SER A 390 -5.03 -16.00 4.99
CA SER A 390 -6.14 -15.04 4.85
C SER A 390 -6.21 -14.44 3.45
N CYS A 391 -5.08 -14.04 2.86
CA CYS A 391 -5.01 -13.53 1.49
C CYS A 391 -5.40 -14.61 0.46
N SER A 392 -5.00 -15.86 0.69
CA SER A 392 -5.37 -17.01 -0.16
C SER A 392 -6.87 -17.28 -0.11
N VAL A 393 -7.49 -17.19 1.07
CA VAL A 393 -8.95 -17.35 1.24
C VAL A 393 -9.70 -16.26 0.50
N VAL A 394 -9.29 -14.99 0.62
CA VAL A 394 -9.92 -13.88 -0.12
C VAL A 394 -9.83 -14.12 -1.62
N PHE A 395 -8.66 -14.53 -2.11
CA PHE A 395 -8.48 -14.87 -3.54
C PHE A 395 -9.39 -16.02 -3.96
N ALA A 396 -9.45 -17.12 -3.19
CA ALA A 396 -10.27 -18.28 -3.52
C ALA A 396 -11.77 -17.91 -3.61
N ILE A 397 -12.27 -17.14 -2.65
CA ILE A 397 -13.67 -16.68 -2.65
C ILE A 397 -13.94 -15.81 -3.88
N ARG A 398 -13.07 -14.83 -4.18
CA ARG A 398 -13.22 -13.95 -5.34
C ARG A 398 -13.11 -14.72 -6.66
N ALA A 399 -12.15 -15.64 -6.77
CA ALA A 399 -11.95 -16.45 -7.95
C ALA A 399 -13.16 -17.35 -8.27
N ALA A 400 -13.80 -17.90 -7.23
CA ALA A 400 -15.03 -18.68 -7.40
C ALA A 400 -16.23 -17.80 -7.81
N ASP A 401 -16.38 -16.63 -7.19
CA ASP A 401 -17.53 -15.75 -7.44
C ASP A 401 -17.45 -15.03 -8.79
N VAL A 402 -16.26 -14.59 -9.21
CA VAL A 402 -16.04 -13.85 -10.47
C VAL A 402 -16.45 -14.67 -11.70
N ARG A 403 -16.36 -16.00 -11.65
CA ARG A 403 -16.82 -16.90 -12.72
C ARG A 403 -18.29 -16.71 -13.10
N LYS A 404 -19.12 -16.19 -12.17
CA LYS A 404 -20.54 -15.89 -12.43
C LYS A 404 -20.74 -14.64 -13.30
N TYR A 405 -19.72 -13.78 -13.41
CA TYR A 405 -19.83 -12.46 -14.05
C TYR A 405 -19.04 -12.35 -15.35
N ILE A 406 -17.97 -13.13 -15.49
CA ILE A 406 -17.09 -13.12 -16.68
C ILE A 406 -16.63 -14.54 -16.96
N SER A 407 -16.80 -14.97 -18.23
CA SER A 407 -16.27 -16.23 -18.75
C SER A 407 -14.79 -16.06 -19.09
N MET A 408 -13.90 -16.21 -18.09
CA MET A 408 -12.45 -16.18 -18.29
C MET A 408 -11.81 -17.49 -17.84
N ASP A 409 -10.73 -17.89 -18.51
CA ASP A 409 -9.90 -18.99 -18.06
C ASP A 409 -9.03 -18.51 -16.88
N MET A 410 -9.17 -19.18 -15.74
CA MET A 410 -8.44 -18.85 -14.51
C MET A 410 -6.99 -19.36 -14.53
N HIS A 411 -6.57 -20.10 -15.53
CA HIS A 411 -5.25 -20.76 -15.58
C HIS A 411 -4.94 -21.58 -14.31
N THR A 412 -5.96 -22.28 -13.80
CA THR A 412 -5.90 -22.97 -12.49
C THR A 412 -4.73 -23.95 -12.40
N GLY A 413 -4.43 -24.69 -13.48
CA GLY A 413 -3.29 -25.61 -13.53
C GLY A 413 -1.94 -24.89 -13.34
N SER A 414 -1.76 -23.74 -14.00
CA SER A 414 -0.55 -22.92 -13.85
C SER A 414 -0.41 -22.36 -12.43
N ILE A 415 -1.52 -21.91 -11.84
CA ILE A 415 -1.54 -21.42 -10.46
C ILE A 415 -1.15 -22.53 -9.48
N ILE A 416 -1.79 -23.70 -9.57
CA ILE A 416 -1.51 -24.84 -8.68
C ILE A 416 -0.04 -25.27 -8.81
N LEU A 417 0.48 -25.40 -10.03
CA LEU A 417 1.85 -25.81 -10.25
C LEU A 417 2.86 -24.77 -9.74
N SER A 418 2.58 -23.47 -9.97
CA SER A 418 3.40 -22.39 -9.42
C SER A 418 3.36 -22.35 -7.89
N LEU A 419 2.21 -22.63 -7.27
CA LEU A 419 2.08 -22.73 -5.81
C LEU A 419 2.85 -23.92 -5.23
N LEU A 420 2.82 -25.06 -5.91
CA LEU A 420 3.62 -26.24 -5.49
C LEU A 420 5.12 -25.92 -5.52
N VAL A 421 5.60 -25.29 -6.61
CA VAL A 421 7.00 -24.89 -6.69
C VAL A 421 7.35 -23.83 -5.63
N ALA A 422 6.49 -22.83 -5.43
CA ALA A 422 6.70 -21.82 -4.38
C ALA A 422 6.70 -22.44 -2.97
N GLY A 423 5.78 -23.37 -2.69
CA GLY A 423 5.73 -24.10 -1.41
C GLY A 423 6.99 -24.92 -1.16
N VAL A 424 7.43 -25.70 -2.16
CA VAL A 424 8.70 -26.43 -2.09
C VAL A 424 9.88 -25.46 -1.89
N GLN A 425 9.91 -24.37 -2.63
CA GLN A 425 10.95 -23.35 -2.50
C GLN A 425 11.01 -22.77 -1.08
N ILE A 426 9.86 -22.43 -0.47
CA ILE A 426 9.78 -21.96 0.92
C ILE A 426 10.33 -23.03 1.88
N VAL A 427 9.91 -24.27 1.75
CA VAL A 427 10.40 -25.38 2.61
C VAL A 427 11.91 -25.54 2.48
N LEU A 428 12.46 -25.53 1.27
CA LEU A 428 13.89 -25.61 1.04
C LEU A 428 14.66 -24.40 1.62
N THR A 429 14.05 -23.22 1.56
CA THR A 429 14.59 -21.99 2.17
C THR A 429 14.76 -22.14 3.69
N LEU A 430 13.87 -22.87 4.34
CA LEU A 430 13.88 -23.05 5.78
C LEU A 430 14.72 -24.25 6.25
N MET A 431 14.79 -25.30 5.44
CA MET A 431 15.45 -26.55 5.83
C MET A 431 16.95 -26.56 5.51
N ILE A 432 17.39 -25.81 4.53
CA ILE A 432 18.78 -25.79 4.06
C ILE A 432 19.47 -24.54 4.58
N ALA A 433 20.62 -24.70 5.23
CA ALA A 433 21.40 -23.56 5.69
C ALA A 433 21.89 -22.73 4.50
N GLU A 434 21.65 -21.42 4.55
CA GLU A 434 21.97 -20.46 3.49
C GLU A 434 23.46 -20.34 3.17
N SER A 435 24.33 -20.72 4.11
CA SER A 435 25.78 -20.77 3.92
C SER A 435 26.24 -21.89 3.00
N THR A 436 25.36 -22.84 2.66
CA THR A 436 25.73 -24.01 1.85
C THR A 436 25.51 -23.77 0.36
N PRO A 437 26.40 -24.31 -0.52
CA PRO A 437 26.15 -24.25 -1.97
C PRO A 437 24.86 -24.95 -2.39
N VAL A 438 24.39 -25.93 -1.61
CA VAL A 438 23.15 -26.68 -1.84
C VAL A 438 21.92 -25.75 -1.75
N TYR A 439 21.93 -24.79 -0.83
CA TYR A 439 20.88 -23.76 -0.74
C TYR A 439 20.73 -23.00 -2.06
N TRP A 440 21.83 -22.43 -2.55
CA TRP A 440 21.82 -21.61 -3.78
C TRP A 440 21.47 -22.43 -5.02
N LEU A 441 21.91 -23.70 -5.09
CA LEU A 441 21.49 -24.60 -6.16
C LEU A 441 19.99 -24.86 -6.11
N ALA A 442 19.44 -25.19 -4.93
CA ALA A 442 18.02 -25.43 -4.74
C ALA A 442 17.16 -24.21 -5.11
N GLN A 443 17.60 -23.02 -4.68
CA GLN A 443 16.91 -21.75 -5.02
C GLN A 443 16.95 -21.45 -6.52
N THR A 444 18.11 -21.66 -7.15
CA THR A 444 18.27 -21.45 -8.61
C THR A 444 17.40 -22.40 -9.41
N VAL A 445 17.35 -23.68 -9.03
CA VAL A 445 16.52 -24.70 -9.69
C VAL A 445 15.04 -24.36 -9.52
N SER A 446 14.59 -24.00 -8.31
CA SER A 446 13.21 -23.61 -8.04
C SER A 446 12.80 -22.38 -8.84
N PHE A 447 13.65 -21.37 -8.92
CA PHE A 447 13.41 -20.16 -9.72
C PHE A 447 13.37 -20.47 -11.23
N ALA A 448 14.28 -21.30 -11.73
CA ALA A 448 14.27 -21.75 -13.14
C ALA A 448 13.00 -22.54 -13.48
N LEU A 449 12.54 -23.42 -12.59
CA LEU A 449 11.25 -24.12 -12.73
C LEU A 449 10.08 -23.15 -12.77
N MET A 450 10.08 -22.14 -11.91
CA MET A 450 9.04 -21.10 -11.91
C MET A 450 8.96 -20.37 -13.25
N ILE A 451 10.11 -19.98 -13.83
CA ILE A 451 10.19 -19.37 -15.16
C ILE A 451 9.70 -20.35 -16.22
N PHE A 452 10.11 -21.62 -16.15
CA PHE A 452 9.74 -22.63 -17.14
C PHE A 452 8.23 -22.89 -17.20
N ILE A 453 7.58 -23.00 -16.04
CA ILE A 453 6.11 -23.17 -15.93
C ILE A 453 5.39 -21.98 -16.56
N ASN A 454 5.87 -20.77 -16.31
CA ASN A 454 5.23 -19.55 -16.71
C ASN A 454 5.68 -19.01 -18.09
N ARG A 455 6.62 -19.71 -18.79
CA ARG A 455 7.28 -19.23 -20.02
C ARG A 455 6.33 -18.86 -21.16
N LYS A 456 5.24 -19.65 -21.36
CA LYS A 456 4.29 -19.42 -22.45
C LYS A 456 3.52 -18.12 -22.28
N THR A 457 2.98 -17.90 -21.10
CA THR A 457 2.22 -16.68 -20.73
C THR A 457 3.11 -15.45 -20.66
N LEU A 458 4.34 -15.61 -20.15
CA LEU A 458 5.33 -14.53 -20.13
C LEU A 458 5.71 -14.08 -21.55
N ARG A 459 6.00 -15.03 -22.44
CA ARG A 459 6.37 -14.75 -23.84
C ARG A 459 5.23 -14.03 -24.58
N GLN A 460 4.01 -14.51 -24.45
CA GLN A 460 2.83 -13.85 -25.05
C GLN A 460 2.61 -12.42 -24.54
N GLY A 461 2.90 -12.15 -23.27
CA GLY A 461 2.86 -10.81 -22.69
C GLY A 461 3.93 -9.90 -23.25
N LEU A 462 5.17 -10.39 -23.34
CA LEU A 462 6.33 -9.64 -23.86
C LEU A 462 6.19 -9.33 -25.36
N GLU A 463 5.75 -10.28 -26.18
CA GLU A 463 5.52 -10.09 -27.61
C GLU A 463 4.49 -8.97 -27.85
N LYS A 464 3.39 -8.97 -27.10
CA LYS A 464 2.37 -7.93 -27.22
C LYS A 464 2.82 -6.55 -26.71
N PHE A 465 3.67 -6.53 -25.69
CA PHE A 465 4.30 -5.27 -25.23
C PHE A 465 5.25 -4.71 -26.29
N ALA A 466 6.01 -5.57 -26.95
CA ALA A 466 6.92 -5.19 -28.03
C ALA A 466 6.15 -4.68 -29.27
N GLU A 467 5.03 -5.32 -29.64
CA GLU A 467 4.14 -4.84 -30.71
C GLU A 467 3.60 -3.44 -30.43
N LEU A 468 3.03 -3.23 -29.22
CA LEU A 468 2.48 -1.93 -28.82
C LEU A 468 3.56 -0.83 -28.78
N TYR A 469 4.77 -1.17 -28.36
CA TYR A 469 5.91 -0.23 -28.36
C TYR A 469 6.39 0.09 -29.78
N GLY A 470 6.40 -0.90 -30.66
CA GLY A 470 6.72 -0.73 -32.08
C GLY A 470 5.71 0.17 -32.82
N GLU A 471 4.41 -0.07 -32.62
CA GLU A 471 3.35 0.77 -33.20
C GLU A 471 3.37 2.21 -32.70
N ARG A 472 3.69 2.44 -31.41
CA ARG A 472 3.87 3.79 -30.87
C ARG A 472 5.04 4.52 -31.53
N LYS A 473 6.17 3.83 -31.76
CA LYS A 473 7.35 4.41 -32.40
C LYS A 473 7.09 4.79 -33.85
N LEU A 474 6.22 4.06 -34.55
CA LEU A 474 5.77 4.36 -35.89
C LEU A 474 4.76 5.55 -35.95
N ARG A 475 3.87 5.68 -34.96
CA ARG A 475 2.93 6.83 -34.85
C ARG A 475 3.60 8.13 -34.41
N CYS A 476 4.72 8.08 -33.66
CA CYS A 476 5.50 9.28 -33.31
C CYS A 476 6.42 9.75 -34.44
N LYS A 477 6.63 8.95 -35.49
CA LYS A 477 7.43 9.31 -36.68
C LYS A 477 6.57 9.81 -37.86
N ARG A 478 5.26 9.74 -37.75
CA ARG A 478 4.29 10.40 -38.64
C ARG A 478 3.69 11.61 -37.93
#